data_5aad6f24fae953828e780e4c857e2d68
#
_entry.id   5aad6f24fae953828e780e4c857e2d68
#
_cell.length_a   1.000
_cell.length_b   1.000
_cell.length_c   1.000
_cell.angle_alpha   90.00
_cell.angle_beta   90.00
_cell.angle_gamma   90.00
#
_symmetry.space_group_name_H-M   'P 1'
#
loop_
_entity.id
_entity.type
_entity.pdbx_description
1 polymer ?
#
loop_
_entity_poly.entity_id
_entity_poly.type
_entity_poly.pdbx_seq_one_letter_code
_entity_poly.pdbx_strand_id
1 'polypeptide(L)'
;LMKTKISVLFLIILGLLLFGVQMNAYSMDMGQAVQNAKTPADHEALAKYYDAAAKEMQSKVQEHQKMYEKYQAESQYYGRQGLDMGSMCQGLIRAYELATKENLEMAASHRKMGAEAK
;
A
#
# COMPACT_ATOMS: atom_id res chain seq x y z
N LEU A 1 -41.51 18.27 -0.55
CA LEU A 1 -40.50 18.27 0.51
C LEU A 1 -40.07 16.85 0.95
N MET A 2 -40.99 15.89 0.98
CA MET A 2 -40.66 14.48 1.29
C MET A 2 -39.87 13.78 0.19
N LYS A 3 -40.13 14.08 -1.09
CA LYS A 3 -39.46 13.44 -2.25
C LYS A 3 -37.98 13.75 -2.33
N THR A 4 -37.55 14.95 -1.93
CA THR A 4 -36.12 15.36 -1.92
C THR A 4 -35.32 14.69 -0.81
N LYS A 5 -35.94 14.45 0.37
CA LYS A 5 -35.27 13.77 1.50
C LYS A 5 -35.03 12.29 1.21
N ILE A 6 -35.95 11.62 0.53
CA ILE A 6 -35.84 10.22 0.13
C ILE A 6 -34.73 10.06 -0.93
N SER A 7 -34.65 10.98 -1.89
CA SER A 7 -33.59 10.95 -2.93
C SER A 7 -32.17 11.15 -2.35
N VAL A 8 -32.01 12.04 -1.38
CA VAL A 8 -30.70 12.25 -0.72
C VAL A 8 -30.30 11.03 0.09
N LEU A 9 -31.24 10.42 0.82
CA LEU A 9 -30.97 9.21 1.58
C LEU A 9 -30.61 8.03 0.66
N PHE A 10 -31.27 7.91 -0.47
CA PHE A 10 -30.99 6.88 -1.46
C PHE A 10 -29.61 7.03 -2.10
N LEU A 11 -29.19 8.27 -2.38
CA LEU A 11 -27.84 8.58 -2.90
C LEU A 11 -26.74 8.29 -1.86
N ILE A 12 -27.01 8.55 -0.59
CA ILE A 12 -26.06 8.23 0.49
C ILE A 12 -25.91 6.71 0.65
N ILE A 13 -26.99 5.96 0.61
CA ILE A 13 -26.98 4.50 0.71
C ILE A 13 -26.27 3.89 -0.51
N LEU A 14 -26.50 4.42 -1.70
CA LEU A 14 -25.86 3.98 -2.93
C LEU A 14 -24.35 4.28 -2.91
N GLY A 15 -23.95 5.44 -2.38
CA GLY A 15 -22.55 5.82 -2.19
C GLY A 15 -21.83 4.90 -1.21
N LEU A 16 -22.48 4.52 -0.11
CA LEU A 16 -21.93 3.60 0.89
C LEU A 16 -21.79 2.18 0.35
N LEU A 17 -22.71 1.73 -0.51
CA LEU A 17 -22.62 0.43 -1.17
C LEU A 17 -21.47 0.37 -2.19
N LEU A 18 -21.21 1.45 -2.90
CA LEU A 18 -20.09 1.54 -3.84
C LEU A 18 -18.73 1.56 -3.12
N PHE A 19 -18.64 2.22 -1.95
CA PHE A 19 -17.45 2.19 -1.11
C PHE A 19 -17.19 0.81 -0.50
N GLY A 20 -18.23 0.09 -0.08
CA GLY A 20 -18.13 -1.26 0.48
C GLY A 20 -17.59 -2.30 -0.51
N VAL A 21 -17.91 -2.15 -1.80
CA VAL A 21 -17.44 -3.06 -2.86
C VAL A 21 -15.96 -2.88 -3.17
N GLN A 22 -15.41 -1.67 -2.99
CA GLN A 22 -13.99 -1.41 -3.23
C GLN A 22 -13.07 -1.98 -2.16
N MET A 23 -13.51 -2.11 -0.91
CA MET A 23 -12.71 -2.69 0.16
C MET A 23 -12.51 -4.21 0.03
N ASN A 24 -13.43 -4.91 -0.63
CA ASN A 24 -13.31 -6.36 -0.86
C ASN A 24 -12.35 -6.73 -2.01
N ALA A 25 -12.00 -5.78 -2.89
CA ALA A 25 -11.07 -6.02 -4.00
C ALA A 25 -9.60 -6.15 -3.54
N TYR A 26 -9.28 -5.77 -2.30
CA TYR A 26 -7.93 -5.82 -1.74
C TYR A 26 -7.63 -7.06 -0.87
N SER A 27 -8.59 -7.92 -0.63
CA SER A 27 -8.39 -9.15 0.15
C SER A 27 -8.16 -10.38 -0.72
N MET A 28 -7.15 -10.31 -1.60
CA MET A 28 -6.67 -11.50 -2.30
C MET A 28 -5.97 -12.41 -1.29
N ASP A 29 -6.38 -13.68 -1.20
CA ASP A 29 -5.61 -14.68 -0.47
C ASP A 29 -4.32 -14.99 -1.25
N MET A 30 -3.25 -14.34 -0.84
CA MET A 30 -1.95 -14.41 -1.53
C MET A 30 -1.38 -15.83 -1.52
N GLY A 31 -1.59 -16.60 -0.46
CA GLY A 31 -1.14 -17.97 -0.38
C GLY A 31 -1.75 -18.83 -1.48
N GLN A 32 -3.06 -18.74 -1.66
CA GLN A 32 -3.76 -19.46 -2.73
C GLN A 32 -3.41 -18.91 -4.12
N ALA A 33 -3.33 -17.60 -4.28
CA ALA A 33 -2.99 -16.98 -5.56
C ALA A 33 -1.61 -17.44 -6.06
N VAL A 34 -0.61 -17.51 -5.18
CA VAL A 34 0.72 -18.02 -5.50
C VAL A 34 0.70 -19.50 -5.86
N GLN A 35 -0.01 -20.32 -5.07
CA GLN A 35 -0.11 -21.77 -5.32
C GLN A 35 -0.82 -22.09 -6.64
N ASN A 36 -1.80 -21.30 -7.03
CA ASN A 36 -2.63 -21.51 -8.20
C ASN A 36 -2.13 -20.80 -9.45
N ALA A 37 -1.08 -19.99 -9.36
CA ALA A 37 -0.53 -19.26 -10.50
C ALA A 37 0.15 -20.21 -11.50
N LYS A 38 -0.42 -20.34 -12.69
CA LYS A 38 0.05 -21.24 -13.76
C LYS A 38 0.12 -20.56 -15.13
N THR A 39 -0.68 -19.54 -15.34
CA THR A 39 -0.80 -18.86 -16.63
C THR A 39 -0.04 -17.52 -16.62
N PRO A 40 0.33 -16.99 -17.80
CA PRO A 40 0.87 -15.63 -17.91
C PRO A 40 -0.01 -14.58 -17.23
N ALA A 41 -1.33 -14.71 -17.36
CA ALA A 41 -2.29 -13.79 -16.73
C ALA A 41 -2.26 -13.88 -15.20
N ASP A 42 -2.12 -15.07 -14.62
CA ASP A 42 -1.99 -15.26 -13.18
C ASP A 42 -0.72 -14.58 -12.65
N HIS A 43 0.40 -14.75 -13.33
CA HIS A 43 1.67 -14.14 -12.95
C HIS A 43 1.65 -12.62 -13.11
N GLU A 44 0.99 -12.09 -14.15
CA GLU A 44 0.83 -10.65 -14.31
C GLU A 44 -0.04 -10.03 -13.19
N ALA A 45 -1.10 -10.72 -12.76
CA ALA A 45 -1.91 -10.29 -11.62
C ALA A 45 -1.09 -10.21 -10.33
N LEU A 46 -0.24 -11.20 -10.07
CA LEU A 46 0.69 -11.19 -8.93
C LEU A 46 1.74 -10.09 -9.05
N ALA A 47 2.30 -9.88 -10.22
CA ALA A 47 3.24 -8.79 -10.46
C ALA A 47 2.62 -7.42 -10.15
N LYS A 48 1.40 -7.17 -10.59
CA LYS A 48 0.67 -5.94 -10.29
C LYS A 48 0.40 -5.76 -8.79
N TYR A 49 0.10 -6.84 -8.09
CA TYR A 49 -0.05 -6.81 -6.64
C TYR A 49 1.23 -6.34 -5.95
N TYR A 50 2.37 -6.91 -6.32
CA TYR A 50 3.66 -6.54 -5.75
C TYR A 50 4.10 -5.13 -6.15
N ASP A 51 3.80 -4.67 -7.37
CA ASP A 51 4.01 -3.27 -7.76
C ASP A 51 3.21 -2.29 -6.88
N ALA A 52 1.95 -2.61 -6.61
CA ALA A 52 1.10 -1.80 -5.73
C ALA A 52 1.62 -1.80 -4.29
N ALA A 53 2.08 -2.95 -3.78
CA ALA A 53 2.69 -3.06 -2.47
C ALA A 53 3.99 -2.23 -2.38
N ALA A 54 4.83 -2.27 -3.41
CA ALA A 54 6.04 -1.45 -3.49
C ALA A 54 5.72 0.05 -3.46
N LYS A 55 4.69 0.47 -4.17
CA LYS A 55 4.24 1.87 -4.19
C LYS A 55 3.75 2.33 -2.83
N GLU A 56 3.04 1.48 -2.10
CA GLU A 56 2.61 1.75 -0.74
C GLU A 56 3.81 1.89 0.22
N MET A 57 4.79 1.01 0.13
CA MET A 57 6.01 1.09 0.93
C MET A 57 6.80 2.37 0.63
N GLN A 58 6.89 2.76 -0.63
CA GLN A 58 7.53 4.03 -1.04
C GLN A 58 6.80 5.26 -0.46
N SER A 59 5.47 5.22 -0.40
CA SER A 59 4.67 6.25 0.29
C SER A 59 5.04 6.35 1.77
N LYS A 60 5.26 5.22 2.43
CA LYS A 60 5.68 5.16 3.84
C LYS A 60 7.09 5.72 4.04
N VAL A 61 8.00 5.50 3.10
CA VAL A 61 9.32 6.14 3.10
C VAL A 61 9.17 7.66 3.11
N GLN A 62 8.38 8.22 2.21
CA GLN A 62 8.16 9.67 2.12
C GLN A 62 7.51 10.25 3.37
N GLU A 63 6.53 9.55 3.94
CA GLU A 63 5.86 9.94 5.18
C GLU A 63 6.87 10.05 6.33
N HIS A 64 7.70 9.03 6.53
CA HIS A 64 8.68 9.02 7.61
C HIS A 64 9.86 9.98 7.38
N GLN A 65 10.22 10.25 6.14
CA GLN A 65 11.19 11.31 5.81
C GLN A 65 10.69 12.68 6.25
N LYS A 66 9.43 13.01 5.98
CA LYS A 66 8.82 14.28 6.45
C LYS A 66 8.76 14.35 7.97
N MET A 67 8.43 13.27 8.63
CA MET A 67 8.43 13.19 10.10
C MET A 67 9.84 13.39 10.66
N TYR A 68 10.84 12.77 10.08
CA TYR A 68 12.24 12.94 10.47
C TYR A 68 12.71 14.38 10.34
N GLU A 69 12.43 15.01 9.19
CA GLU A 69 12.75 16.42 8.96
C GLU A 69 12.09 17.33 10.00
N LYS A 70 10.85 17.05 10.37
CA LYS A 70 10.14 17.78 11.41
C LYS A 70 10.81 17.64 12.78
N TYR A 71 11.19 16.43 13.18
CA TYR A 71 11.91 16.22 14.45
C TYR A 71 13.26 16.91 14.47
N GLN A 72 13.96 16.99 13.36
CA GLN A 72 15.21 17.74 13.25
C GLN A 72 14.98 19.25 13.33
N ALA A 73 14.02 19.79 12.57
CA ALA A 73 13.72 21.21 12.53
C ALA A 73 13.21 21.75 13.88
N GLU A 74 12.48 20.93 14.62
CA GLU A 74 11.87 21.29 15.90
C GLU A 74 12.60 20.66 17.09
N SER A 75 13.88 20.35 16.95
CA SER A 75 14.69 19.71 18.00
C SER A 75 14.71 20.46 19.33
N GLN A 76 14.56 21.77 19.30
CA GLN A 76 14.47 22.61 20.52
C GLN A 76 13.22 22.30 21.36
N TYR A 77 12.14 21.86 20.75
CA TYR A 77 10.90 21.49 21.43
C TYR A 77 10.91 20.06 21.94
N TYR A 78 11.46 19.14 21.15
CA TYR A 78 11.43 17.71 21.46
C TYR A 78 12.59 17.24 22.33
N GLY A 79 13.73 17.97 22.32
CA GLY A 79 14.92 17.61 23.08
C GLY A 79 15.39 16.17 22.79
N ARG A 80 15.74 15.44 23.84
CA ARG A 80 16.19 14.05 23.74
C ARG A 80 15.15 13.11 23.11
N GLN A 81 13.89 13.30 23.42
CA GLN A 81 12.79 12.51 22.87
C GLN A 81 12.68 12.68 21.35
N GLY A 82 12.95 13.87 20.82
CA GLY A 82 12.99 14.12 19.38
C GLY A 82 14.11 13.37 18.68
N LEU A 83 15.28 13.23 19.32
CA LEU A 83 16.39 12.44 18.79
C LEU A 83 16.03 10.95 18.71
N ASP A 84 15.37 10.42 19.73
CA ASP A 84 14.91 9.02 19.74
C ASP A 84 13.85 8.77 18.66
N MET A 85 12.89 9.68 18.51
CA MET A 85 11.85 9.61 17.46
C MET A 85 12.47 9.73 16.06
N GLY A 86 13.46 10.62 15.88
CA GLY A 86 14.20 10.74 14.63
C GLY A 86 14.94 9.46 14.26
N SER A 87 15.58 8.83 15.23
CA SER A 87 16.27 7.55 15.04
C SER A 87 15.30 6.43 14.65
N MET A 88 14.11 6.37 15.27
CA MET A 88 13.05 5.43 14.89
C MET A 88 12.55 5.66 13.46
N CYS A 89 12.35 6.94 13.06
CA CYS A 89 11.99 7.29 11.69
C CYS A 89 13.04 6.79 10.67
N GLN A 90 14.31 6.97 10.95
CA GLN A 90 15.39 6.46 10.10
C GLN A 90 15.39 4.94 9.98
N GLY A 91 15.12 4.23 11.08
CA GLY A 91 14.97 2.78 11.07
C GLY A 91 13.80 2.32 10.22
N LEU A 92 12.65 2.99 10.32
CA LEU A 92 11.47 2.71 9.51
C LEU A 92 11.69 3.04 8.03
N ILE A 93 12.38 4.14 7.72
CA ILE A 93 12.74 4.49 6.33
C ILE A 93 13.54 3.35 5.71
N ARG A 94 14.59 2.87 6.37
CA ARG A 94 15.39 1.74 5.86
C ARG A 94 14.55 0.47 5.66
N ALA A 95 13.66 0.15 6.60
CA ALA A 95 12.79 -1.02 6.51
C ALA A 95 11.82 -0.92 5.33
N TYR A 96 11.20 0.24 5.12
CA TYR A 96 10.29 0.46 4.00
C TYR A 96 11.00 0.55 2.65
N GLU A 97 12.22 1.09 2.60
CA GLU A 97 13.07 1.06 1.39
C GLU A 97 13.40 -0.38 0.99
N LEU A 98 13.78 -1.22 1.96
CA LEU A 98 14.02 -2.63 1.71
C LEU A 98 12.75 -3.33 1.24
N ALA A 99 11.61 -3.10 1.90
CA ALA A 99 10.32 -3.67 1.49
C ALA A 99 9.91 -3.22 0.08
N THR A 100 10.17 -1.97 -0.30
CA THR A 100 9.95 -1.47 -1.67
C THR A 100 10.76 -2.27 -2.67
N LYS A 101 12.06 -2.44 -2.43
CA LYS A 101 12.96 -3.19 -3.30
C LYS A 101 12.50 -4.65 -3.45
N GLU A 102 12.24 -5.33 -2.36
CA GLU A 102 11.83 -6.73 -2.36
C GLU A 102 10.50 -6.94 -3.10
N ASN A 103 9.53 -6.03 -2.93
CA ASN A 103 8.28 -6.11 -3.67
C ASN A 103 8.48 -5.90 -5.19
N LEU A 104 9.35 -4.98 -5.60
CA LEU A 104 9.69 -4.78 -7.02
C LEU A 104 10.39 -6.00 -7.61
N GLU A 105 11.27 -6.65 -6.86
CA GLU A 105 11.94 -7.89 -7.29
C GLU A 105 10.93 -9.05 -7.41
N MET A 106 9.96 -9.15 -6.50
CA MET A 106 8.87 -10.13 -6.61
C MET A 106 8.02 -9.86 -7.85
N ALA A 107 7.68 -8.62 -8.15
CA ALA A 107 6.94 -8.26 -9.37
C ALA A 107 7.71 -8.66 -10.63
N ALA A 108 9.01 -8.36 -10.71
CA ALA A 108 9.87 -8.73 -11.81
C ALA A 108 9.96 -10.25 -11.98
N SER A 109 10.08 -11.00 -10.88
CA SER A 109 10.14 -12.46 -10.88
C SER A 109 8.85 -13.06 -11.42
N HIS A 110 7.68 -12.56 -11.03
CA HIS A 110 6.40 -13.03 -11.57
C HIS A 110 6.25 -12.72 -13.06
N ARG A 111 6.71 -11.56 -13.52
CA ARG A 111 6.72 -11.26 -14.97
C ARG A 111 7.61 -12.21 -15.76
N LYS A 112 8.75 -12.57 -15.22
CA LYS A 112 9.62 -13.57 -15.80
C LYS A 112 8.95 -14.95 -15.86
N MET A 113 8.35 -15.40 -14.77
CA MET A 113 7.58 -16.66 -14.74
C MET A 113 6.42 -16.65 -15.74
N GLY A 114 5.72 -15.53 -15.85
CA GLY A 114 4.63 -15.36 -16.81
C GLY A 114 5.10 -15.45 -18.26
N ALA A 115 6.27 -14.90 -18.59
CA ALA A 115 6.87 -15.00 -19.92
C ALA A 115 7.32 -16.42 -20.26
N GLU A 116 7.70 -17.22 -19.26
CA GLU A 116 8.13 -18.62 -19.41
C GLU A 116 6.94 -19.60 -19.35
N ALA A 117 5.77 -19.19 -18.90
CA ALA A 117 4.57 -20.01 -18.83
C ALA A 117 4.01 -20.27 -20.24
N LYS A 118 3.63 -21.51 -20.51
CA LYS A 118 3.07 -21.93 -21.81
C LYS A 118 1.57 -22.14 -21.77
#